data_d9eb71729741bcc27e7bf26a5f95f6c8
#
_entry.id   d9eb71729741bcc27e7bf26a5f95f6c8
#
_cell.length_a   1.000
_cell.length_b   1.000
_cell.length_c   1.000
_cell.angle_alpha   90.00
_cell.angle_beta   90.00
_cell.angle_gamma   90.00
#
_symmetry.space_group_name_H-M   'P 1'
#
loop_
_entity.id
_entity.type
_entity.pdbx_description
1 polymer ?
#
loop_
_entity_poly.entity_id
_entity_poly.type
_entity_poly.pdbx_seq_one_letter_code
_entity_poly.pdbx_strand_id
1 'polypeptide(L)'
;MNAASDHRGEPVARHLWIVGAGRMGLALGLRLHRAHAVGRMTLTGRRLIAPEHPLYAGHPPGAEYRRSIEDAPADPDAIVIAVPDGAIAEVAGRLAAIDLPPSIPILHTSGSRSIDILRPLAQRGHPTGSAHPLAAIADPVDGAERLAGATWGVEGDGAAGALAERIIHACGGRVLRIAPGKKPAYHAAAVFASNYAVTLLSVAERLMEQAGVHAEEARPALSALAAGAVENLGARGPAAALTGPIVRGDVETVALHLARLSADERALYCLLGREALRLARTAGLDAAAADRIGALLGEGS
;
A
#
# COMPACT_ATOMS: atom_id res chain seq x y z
N MET A 1 -34.17 -0.28 -24.88
CA MET A 1 -34.51 -0.42 -23.45
C MET A 1 -33.62 -1.54 -22.91
N ASN A 2 -32.38 -1.21 -22.49
CA ASN A 2 -31.46 -2.17 -21.87
C ASN A 2 -31.75 -2.14 -20.37
N ALA A 3 -32.31 -3.22 -19.85
CA ALA A 3 -32.37 -3.45 -18.41
C ALA A 3 -30.93 -3.64 -17.90
N ALA A 4 -30.38 -2.63 -17.24
CA ALA A 4 -29.21 -2.78 -16.42
C ALA A 4 -29.60 -3.75 -15.29
N SER A 5 -29.10 -4.99 -15.36
CA SER A 5 -29.22 -5.97 -14.29
C SER A 5 -28.61 -5.39 -13.02
N ASP A 6 -29.48 -5.14 -12.04
CA ASP A 6 -29.12 -4.69 -10.68
C ASP A 6 -28.40 -5.85 -9.96
N HIS A 7 -27.12 -6.04 -10.27
CA HIS A 7 -26.23 -6.92 -9.53
C HIS A 7 -25.81 -6.22 -8.23
N ARG A 8 -26.76 -5.97 -7.35
CA ARG A 8 -26.44 -5.79 -5.93
C ARG A 8 -26.01 -7.16 -5.42
N GLY A 9 -24.69 -7.43 -5.52
CA GLY A 9 -24.09 -8.62 -4.94
C GLY A 9 -24.40 -8.72 -3.45
N GLU A 10 -24.25 -9.91 -2.88
CA GLU A 10 -24.36 -10.11 -1.44
C GLU A 10 -23.50 -9.09 -0.68
N PRO A 11 -24.01 -8.52 0.42
CA PRO A 11 -23.23 -7.56 1.20
C PRO A 11 -21.94 -8.21 1.70
N VAL A 12 -20.87 -7.42 1.83
CA VAL A 12 -19.57 -7.85 2.40
C VAL A 12 -19.78 -8.52 3.76
N ALA A 13 -20.63 -7.90 4.58
CA ALA A 13 -21.04 -8.37 5.88
C ALA A 13 -22.38 -7.72 6.27
N ARG A 14 -23.18 -8.39 7.10
CA ARG A 14 -24.36 -7.78 7.73
C ARG A 14 -23.90 -6.79 8.81
N HIS A 15 -22.86 -7.13 9.57
CA HIS A 15 -22.25 -6.27 10.57
C HIS A 15 -20.72 -6.40 10.53
N LEU A 16 -20.05 -5.47 9.87
CA LEU A 16 -18.59 -5.39 9.81
C LEU A 16 -18.05 -4.65 11.03
N TRP A 17 -17.13 -5.28 11.74
CA TRP A 17 -16.37 -4.62 12.81
C TRP A 17 -14.93 -4.31 12.37
N ILE A 18 -14.58 -3.03 12.28
CA ILE A 18 -13.23 -2.57 11.98
C ILE A 18 -12.54 -2.17 13.29
N VAL A 19 -11.50 -2.88 13.67
CA VAL A 19 -10.68 -2.58 14.84
C VAL A 19 -9.49 -1.74 14.39
N GLY A 20 -9.57 -0.44 14.67
CA GLY A 20 -8.60 0.57 14.27
C GLY A 20 -9.24 1.73 13.50
N ALA A 21 -9.57 2.84 14.19
CA ALA A 21 -10.08 4.07 13.59
C ALA A 21 -8.93 5.02 13.20
N GLY A 22 -7.87 4.46 12.58
CA GLY A 22 -6.77 5.19 11.95
C GLY A 22 -7.02 5.42 10.46
N ARG A 23 -6.00 5.92 9.74
CA ARG A 23 -6.09 6.23 8.31
C ARG A 23 -6.69 5.10 7.48
N MET A 24 -6.16 3.87 7.64
CA MET A 24 -6.64 2.70 6.88
C MET A 24 -8.06 2.30 7.25
N GLY A 25 -8.38 2.21 8.54
CA GLY A 25 -9.72 1.79 8.98
C GLY A 25 -10.81 2.79 8.60
N LEU A 26 -10.53 4.09 8.71
CA LEU A 26 -11.45 5.14 8.30
C LEU A 26 -11.64 5.18 6.77
N ALA A 27 -10.56 5.05 5.99
CA ALA A 27 -10.61 5.00 4.54
C ALA A 27 -11.42 3.79 4.05
N LEU A 28 -11.16 2.60 4.61
CA LEU A 28 -11.89 1.38 4.28
C LEU A 28 -13.37 1.51 4.64
N GLY A 29 -13.66 1.98 5.87
CA GLY A 29 -15.03 2.19 6.32
C GLY A 29 -15.80 3.15 5.42
N LEU A 30 -15.19 4.29 5.07
CA LEU A 30 -15.81 5.27 4.18
C LEU A 30 -16.05 4.71 2.77
N ARG A 31 -15.05 3.98 2.22
CA ARG A 31 -15.19 3.35 0.91
C ARG A 31 -16.32 2.34 0.86
N LEU A 32 -16.41 1.44 1.85
CA LEU A 32 -17.47 0.43 1.94
C LEU A 32 -18.85 1.06 2.20
N HIS A 33 -18.91 2.12 3.00
CA HIS A 33 -20.15 2.88 3.21
C HIS A 33 -20.65 3.52 1.91
N ARG A 34 -19.79 4.22 1.17
CA ARG A 34 -20.14 4.81 -0.14
C ARG A 34 -20.55 3.79 -1.20
N ALA A 35 -20.00 2.57 -1.11
CA ALA A 35 -20.38 1.46 -1.97
C ALA A 35 -21.67 0.75 -1.53
N HIS A 36 -22.28 1.16 -0.40
CA HIS A 36 -23.44 0.46 0.21
C HIS A 36 -23.19 -1.04 0.41
N ALA A 37 -21.93 -1.41 0.70
CA ALA A 37 -21.48 -2.79 0.69
C ALA A 37 -21.65 -3.51 2.03
N VAL A 38 -22.04 -2.82 3.10
CA VAL A 38 -22.21 -3.39 4.45
C VAL A 38 -23.54 -2.96 5.05
N GLY A 39 -24.17 -3.87 5.82
CA GLY A 39 -25.45 -3.57 6.49
C GLY A 39 -25.26 -2.62 7.67
N ARG A 40 -24.38 -2.99 8.62
CA ARG A 40 -23.96 -2.19 9.76
C ARG A 40 -22.45 -2.17 9.85
N MET A 41 -21.89 -1.10 10.41
CA MET A 41 -20.46 -0.97 10.61
C MET A 41 -20.18 -0.42 12.01
N THR A 42 -19.24 -1.04 12.72
CA THR A 42 -18.67 -0.50 13.95
C THR A 42 -17.17 -0.30 13.76
N LEU A 43 -16.66 0.86 14.15
CA LEU A 43 -15.22 1.09 14.24
C LEU A 43 -14.81 1.23 15.70
N THR A 44 -13.72 0.56 16.07
CA THR A 44 -13.11 0.72 17.39
C THR A 44 -11.81 1.49 17.29
N GLY A 45 -11.66 2.51 18.14
CA GLY A 45 -10.44 3.32 18.22
C GLY A 45 -10.09 3.67 19.66
N ARG A 46 -8.93 4.31 19.88
CA ARG A 46 -8.43 4.66 21.24
C ARG A 46 -8.85 6.07 21.70
N ARG A 47 -9.49 6.86 20.84
CA ARG A 47 -9.94 8.21 21.19
C ARG A 47 -11.19 8.15 22.05
N LEU A 48 -11.40 9.15 22.91
CA LEU A 48 -12.60 9.26 23.76
C LEU A 48 -13.87 9.48 22.96
N ILE A 49 -13.76 10.16 21.81
CA ILE A 49 -14.85 10.45 20.87
C ILE A 49 -14.45 9.97 19.47
N ALA A 50 -15.42 9.74 18.62
CA ALA A 50 -15.19 9.48 17.20
C ALA A 50 -14.32 10.58 16.58
N PRO A 51 -13.38 10.27 15.69
CA PRO A 51 -12.66 11.29 14.95
C PRO A 51 -13.62 12.08 14.06
N GLU A 52 -13.30 13.35 13.83
CA GLU A 52 -14.01 14.14 12.83
C GLU A 52 -13.73 13.53 11.43
N HIS A 53 -14.77 12.93 10.84
CA HIS A 53 -14.63 12.22 9.58
C HIS A 53 -16.01 12.02 8.91
N PRO A 54 -16.12 12.10 7.56
CA PRO A 54 -17.39 11.98 6.83
C PRO A 54 -18.18 10.69 7.15
N LEU A 55 -17.51 9.62 7.54
CA LEU A 55 -18.17 8.37 7.96
C LEU A 55 -19.12 8.55 9.14
N TYR A 56 -18.90 9.57 9.97
CA TYR A 56 -19.71 9.85 11.17
C TYR A 56 -20.62 11.08 11.00
N ALA A 57 -20.53 11.79 9.87
CA ALA A 57 -21.23 13.07 9.68
C ALA A 57 -22.70 12.91 9.23
N GLY A 58 -23.12 11.73 8.74
CA GLY A 58 -24.47 11.48 8.24
C GLY A 58 -25.52 11.22 9.33
N HIS A 59 -26.81 11.29 8.95
CA HIS A 59 -27.92 10.87 9.81
C HIS A 59 -28.83 9.88 9.03
N PRO A 60 -28.76 8.56 9.34
CA PRO A 60 -27.89 7.94 10.32
C PRO A 60 -26.42 7.99 9.89
N PRO A 61 -25.46 7.95 10.86
CA PRO A 61 -24.04 7.87 10.53
C PRO A 61 -23.72 6.56 9.82
N GLY A 62 -22.67 6.56 8.97
CA GLY A 62 -22.22 5.37 8.24
C GLY A 62 -21.60 4.29 9.12
N ALA A 63 -21.21 4.64 10.36
CA ALA A 63 -20.67 3.70 11.33
C ALA A 63 -20.91 4.14 12.77
N GLU A 64 -21.01 3.16 13.67
CA GLU A 64 -20.94 3.35 15.12
C GLU A 64 -19.46 3.40 15.55
N TYR A 65 -19.13 4.26 16.53
CA TYR A 65 -17.78 4.33 17.10
C TYR A 65 -17.75 3.79 18.53
N ARG A 66 -16.76 2.94 18.85
CA ARG A 66 -16.49 2.39 20.17
C ARG A 66 -15.06 2.65 20.60
N ARG A 67 -14.83 2.81 21.91
CA ARG A 67 -13.53 3.19 22.46
C ARG A 67 -12.63 2.02 22.83
N SER A 68 -13.23 0.83 22.96
CA SER A 68 -12.51 -0.36 23.43
C SER A 68 -12.91 -1.60 22.64
N ILE A 69 -11.99 -2.55 22.54
CA ILE A 69 -12.25 -3.89 21.99
C ILE A 69 -13.18 -4.66 22.92
N GLU A 70 -13.10 -4.43 24.24
CA GLU A 70 -13.94 -5.06 25.25
C GLU A 70 -15.40 -4.59 25.17
N ASP A 71 -15.64 -3.44 24.53
CA ASP A 71 -16.97 -2.96 24.15
C ASP A 71 -17.31 -3.45 22.73
N ALA A 72 -17.20 -4.76 22.51
CA ALA A 72 -17.45 -5.40 21.23
C ALA A 72 -18.92 -5.24 20.78
N PRO A 73 -19.20 -5.11 19.49
CA PRO A 73 -20.57 -5.22 19.00
C PRO A 73 -21.11 -6.64 19.28
N ALA A 74 -22.43 -6.74 19.55
CA ALA A 74 -23.02 -8.00 19.99
C ALA A 74 -23.00 -9.11 18.91
N ASP A 75 -23.05 -8.76 17.65
CA ASP A 75 -23.28 -9.69 16.54
C ASP A 75 -22.45 -9.36 15.27
N PRO A 76 -21.13 -9.15 15.37
CA PRO A 76 -20.31 -9.00 14.18
C PRO A 76 -20.26 -10.32 13.41
N ASP A 77 -20.36 -10.28 12.09
CA ASP A 77 -20.18 -11.44 11.24
C ASP A 77 -18.90 -11.38 10.37
N ALA A 78 -18.13 -10.28 10.52
CA ALA A 78 -16.80 -10.13 9.96
C ALA A 78 -15.98 -9.11 10.77
N ILE A 79 -14.67 -9.35 10.93
CA ILE A 79 -13.75 -8.41 11.61
C ILE A 79 -12.59 -8.05 10.69
N VAL A 80 -12.22 -6.75 10.65
CA VAL A 80 -11.01 -6.26 9.99
C VAL A 80 -10.15 -5.50 11.00
N ILE A 81 -8.93 -5.99 11.24
CA ILE A 81 -7.94 -5.35 12.10
C ILE A 81 -7.12 -4.37 11.26
N ALA A 82 -7.32 -3.07 11.46
CA ALA A 82 -6.70 -1.98 10.73
C ALA A 82 -5.88 -1.08 11.67
N VAL A 83 -5.04 -1.70 12.49
CA VAL A 83 -4.11 -1.03 13.43
C VAL A 83 -2.67 -1.06 12.88
N PRO A 84 -1.73 -0.25 13.43
CA PRO A 84 -0.32 -0.35 13.08
C PRO A 84 0.23 -1.77 13.29
N ASP A 85 1.17 -2.19 12.45
CA ASP A 85 1.73 -3.55 12.42
C ASP A 85 2.19 -4.06 13.80
N GLY A 86 2.81 -3.18 14.60
CA GLY A 86 3.27 -3.52 15.96
C GLY A 86 2.16 -3.78 16.98
N ALA A 87 0.92 -3.37 16.69
CA ALA A 87 -0.23 -3.55 17.58
C ALA A 87 -1.11 -4.76 17.20
N ILE A 88 -0.89 -5.39 16.05
CA ILE A 88 -1.77 -6.47 15.56
C ILE A 88 -1.78 -7.67 16.51
N ALA A 89 -0.60 -8.09 17.00
CA ALA A 89 -0.50 -9.25 17.91
C ALA A 89 -1.25 -9.02 19.24
N GLU A 90 -1.11 -7.82 19.81
CA GLU A 90 -1.83 -7.43 21.03
C GLU A 90 -3.35 -7.43 20.79
N VAL A 91 -3.78 -6.79 19.70
CA VAL A 91 -5.21 -6.74 19.32
C VAL A 91 -5.78 -8.13 19.07
N ALA A 92 -5.04 -9.01 18.38
CA ALA A 92 -5.45 -10.40 18.17
C ALA A 92 -5.59 -11.17 19.49
N GLY A 93 -4.67 -10.97 20.43
CA GLY A 93 -4.77 -11.56 21.78
C GLY A 93 -5.99 -11.06 22.56
N ARG A 94 -6.27 -9.76 22.53
CA ARG A 94 -7.45 -9.16 23.19
C ARG A 94 -8.75 -9.65 22.56
N LEU A 95 -8.84 -9.69 21.24
CA LEU A 95 -10.00 -10.25 20.54
C LEU A 95 -10.21 -11.74 20.86
N ALA A 96 -9.13 -12.51 21.01
CA ALA A 96 -9.24 -13.92 21.40
C ALA A 96 -9.69 -14.12 22.85
N ALA A 97 -9.61 -13.09 23.72
CA ALA A 97 -10.02 -13.14 25.11
C ALA A 97 -11.50 -12.79 25.34
N ILE A 98 -12.17 -12.20 24.34
CA ILE A 98 -13.61 -11.88 24.42
C ILE A 98 -14.45 -12.98 23.76
N ASP A 99 -15.75 -13.01 24.13
CA ASP A 99 -16.69 -13.97 23.57
C ASP A 99 -17.19 -13.44 22.21
N LEU A 100 -16.63 -13.98 21.13
CA LEU A 100 -17.00 -13.67 19.77
C LEU A 100 -17.92 -14.75 19.22
N PRO A 101 -18.85 -14.43 18.30
CA PRO A 101 -19.61 -15.45 17.58
C PRO A 101 -18.67 -16.46 16.91
N PRO A 102 -19.02 -17.75 16.90
CA PRO A 102 -18.12 -18.78 16.39
C PRO A 102 -17.86 -18.61 14.90
N SER A 103 -16.64 -18.96 14.47
CA SER A 103 -16.24 -19.06 13.06
C SER A 103 -16.35 -17.78 12.23
N ILE A 104 -16.42 -16.59 12.86
CA ILE A 104 -16.38 -15.34 12.08
C ILE A 104 -15.02 -15.15 11.42
N PRO A 105 -14.97 -14.75 10.14
CA PRO A 105 -13.72 -14.48 9.44
C PRO A 105 -13.09 -13.18 9.94
N ILE A 106 -11.77 -13.22 10.16
CA ILE A 106 -10.98 -12.11 10.69
C ILE A 106 -9.81 -11.83 9.77
N LEU A 107 -9.71 -10.58 9.32
CA LEU A 107 -8.61 -10.12 8.47
C LEU A 107 -7.76 -9.09 9.21
N HIS A 108 -6.49 -8.96 8.82
CA HIS A 108 -5.71 -7.75 9.07
C HIS A 108 -5.29 -7.08 7.77
N THR A 109 -4.95 -5.77 7.85
CA THR A 109 -4.59 -4.97 6.67
C THR A 109 -3.09 -4.73 6.52
N SER A 110 -2.23 -5.38 7.30
CA SER A 110 -0.77 -5.23 7.19
C SER A 110 -0.24 -5.82 5.88
N GLY A 111 0.66 -5.09 5.23
CA GLY A 111 1.42 -5.56 4.07
C GLY A 111 2.57 -6.49 4.42
N SER A 112 3.20 -6.31 5.60
CA SER A 112 4.41 -7.00 6.01
C SER A 112 4.16 -8.27 6.85
N ARG A 113 3.08 -8.28 7.66
CA ARG A 113 2.78 -9.36 8.60
C ARG A 113 2.05 -10.50 7.91
N SER A 114 2.50 -11.74 8.16
CA SER A 114 1.79 -12.96 7.78
C SER A 114 0.53 -13.16 8.64
N ILE A 115 -0.39 -13.98 8.15
CA ILE A 115 -1.60 -14.40 8.90
C ILE A 115 -1.27 -15.08 10.23
N ASP A 116 -0.06 -15.62 10.41
CA ASP A 116 0.38 -16.25 11.66
C ASP A 116 0.28 -15.32 12.88
N ILE A 117 0.31 -14.01 12.67
CA ILE A 117 0.12 -13.02 13.74
C ILE A 117 -1.28 -13.12 14.37
N LEU A 118 -2.25 -13.71 13.65
CA LEU A 118 -3.62 -13.96 14.11
C LEU A 118 -3.80 -15.35 14.73
N ARG A 119 -2.73 -16.11 15.00
CA ARG A 119 -2.78 -17.46 15.59
C ARG A 119 -3.67 -17.58 16.83
N PRO A 120 -3.71 -16.62 17.79
CA PRO A 120 -4.63 -16.72 18.93
C PRO A 120 -6.10 -16.83 18.52
N LEU A 121 -6.50 -16.17 17.43
CA LEU A 121 -7.86 -16.21 16.88
C LEU A 121 -8.11 -17.50 16.10
N ALA A 122 -7.13 -17.94 15.30
CA ALA A 122 -7.20 -19.21 14.57
C ALA A 122 -7.36 -20.41 15.53
N GLN A 123 -6.66 -20.40 16.68
CA GLN A 123 -6.78 -21.43 17.73
C GLN A 123 -8.18 -21.45 18.40
N ARG A 124 -8.94 -20.37 18.29
CA ARG A 124 -10.33 -20.30 18.72
C ARG A 124 -11.34 -20.70 17.62
N GLY A 125 -10.84 -21.15 16.47
CA GLY A 125 -11.67 -21.60 15.35
C GLY A 125 -12.13 -20.51 14.40
N HIS A 126 -11.58 -19.29 14.48
CA HIS A 126 -11.88 -18.22 13.53
C HIS A 126 -11.05 -18.38 12.26
N PRO A 127 -11.66 -18.34 11.06
CA PRO A 127 -10.92 -18.20 9.80
C PRO A 127 -10.12 -16.90 9.80
N THR A 128 -8.81 -16.98 9.53
CA THR A 128 -7.92 -15.81 9.55
C THR A 128 -7.29 -15.55 8.19
N GLY A 129 -7.07 -14.28 7.87
CA GLY A 129 -6.47 -13.86 6.61
C GLY A 129 -5.91 -12.45 6.66
N SER A 130 -5.37 -12.00 5.55
CA SER A 130 -4.95 -10.61 5.38
C SER A 130 -5.35 -10.06 4.01
N ALA A 131 -5.67 -8.76 3.98
CA ALA A 131 -5.97 -8.03 2.76
C ALA A 131 -5.31 -6.64 2.84
N HIS A 132 -4.20 -6.46 2.12
CA HIS A 132 -3.42 -5.23 2.12
C HIS A 132 -3.58 -4.49 0.79
N PRO A 133 -4.15 -3.27 0.75
CA PRO A 133 -4.25 -2.49 -0.48
C PRO A 133 -2.89 -1.94 -0.88
N LEU A 134 -2.51 -2.08 -2.14
CA LEU A 134 -1.40 -1.35 -2.74
C LEU A 134 -1.84 0.09 -3.05
N ALA A 135 -2.05 0.87 -1.99
CA ALA A 135 -2.51 2.24 -2.05
C ALA A 135 -1.81 3.08 -0.97
N ALA A 136 -1.33 4.26 -1.35
CA ALA A 136 -0.72 5.22 -0.42
C ALA A 136 -1.83 6.02 0.28
N ILE A 137 -2.13 5.70 1.54
CA ILE A 137 -3.17 6.33 2.34
C ILE A 137 -2.54 7.34 3.30
N ALA A 138 -2.32 8.55 2.83
CA ALA A 138 -1.82 9.66 3.65
C ALA A 138 -2.93 10.34 4.44
N ASP A 139 -4.09 10.52 3.83
CA ASP A 139 -5.33 11.04 4.41
C ASP A 139 -6.45 9.99 4.29
N PRO A 140 -7.35 9.82 5.28
CA PRO A 140 -8.37 8.79 5.23
C PRO A 140 -9.52 9.08 4.24
N VAL A 141 -9.81 10.34 3.92
CA VAL A 141 -10.87 10.71 2.97
C VAL A 141 -10.39 10.47 1.55
N ASP A 142 -9.21 11.00 1.21
CA ASP A 142 -8.54 10.73 -0.07
C ASP A 142 -8.20 9.24 -0.22
N GLY A 143 -7.85 8.59 0.90
CA GLY A 143 -7.59 7.17 0.97
C GLY A 143 -8.78 6.32 0.54
N ALA A 144 -10.00 6.73 0.87
CA ALA A 144 -11.21 6.03 0.42
C ALA A 144 -11.34 6.04 -1.11
N GLU A 145 -10.95 7.14 -1.78
CA GLU A 145 -10.90 7.20 -3.25
C GLU A 145 -9.78 6.35 -3.82
N ARG A 146 -8.59 6.35 -3.17
CA ARG A 146 -7.45 5.53 -3.59
C ARG A 146 -7.68 4.02 -3.44
N LEU A 147 -8.60 3.60 -2.57
CA LEU A 147 -9.03 2.21 -2.46
C LEU A 147 -9.92 1.79 -3.64
N ALA A 148 -10.56 2.74 -4.35
CA ALA A 148 -11.36 2.44 -5.53
C ALA A 148 -10.46 1.90 -6.65
N GLY A 149 -10.74 0.66 -7.10
CA GLY A 149 -9.97 0.02 -8.16
C GLY A 149 -8.57 -0.47 -7.76
N ALA A 150 -8.16 -0.31 -6.50
CA ALA A 150 -6.83 -0.71 -6.04
C ALA A 150 -6.60 -2.23 -6.17
N THR A 151 -5.34 -2.61 -6.36
CA THR A 151 -4.93 -4.01 -6.24
C THR A 151 -4.58 -4.33 -4.79
N TRP A 152 -5.01 -5.49 -4.30
CA TRP A 152 -4.83 -5.91 -2.91
C TRP A 152 -4.06 -7.22 -2.81
N GLY A 153 -3.00 -7.24 -2.02
CA GLY A 153 -2.30 -8.46 -1.65
C GLY A 153 -3.07 -9.24 -0.60
N VAL A 154 -3.46 -10.48 -0.94
CA VAL A 154 -4.29 -11.35 -0.08
C VAL A 154 -3.51 -12.60 0.31
N GLU A 155 -3.54 -12.93 1.60
CA GLU A 155 -3.11 -14.19 2.17
C GLU A 155 -4.25 -14.77 3.00
N GLY A 156 -4.51 -16.09 2.89
CA GLY A 156 -5.61 -16.80 3.55
C GLY A 156 -6.62 -17.36 2.57
N ASP A 157 -7.26 -18.44 3.02
CA ASP A 157 -8.22 -19.23 2.25
C ASP A 157 -9.58 -19.33 2.96
N GLY A 158 -10.48 -20.13 2.40
CA GLY A 158 -11.81 -20.38 2.98
C GLY A 158 -12.61 -19.11 3.23
N ALA A 159 -13.26 -19.02 4.40
CA ALA A 159 -14.14 -17.90 4.72
C ALA A 159 -13.40 -16.56 4.86
N ALA A 160 -12.13 -16.56 5.32
CA ALA A 160 -11.32 -15.35 5.39
C ALA A 160 -10.92 -14.86 3.99
N GLY A 161 -10.50 -15.77 3.10
CA GLY A 161 -10.23 -15.45 1.71
C GLY A 161 -11.48 -14.90 0.99
N ALA A 162 -12.64 -15.51 1.20
CA ALA A 162 -13.91 -15.04 0.64
C ALA A 162 -14.30 -13.64 1.17
N LEU A 163 -14.10 -13.38 2.47
CA LEU A 163 -14.30 -12.03 3.02
C LEU A 163 -13.39 -11.00 2.35
N ALA A 164 -12.10 -11.33 2.20
CA ALA A 164 -11.15 -10.44 1.53
C ALA A 164 -11.60 -10.12 0.10
N GLU A 165 -12.02 -11.13 -0.67
CA GLU A 165 -12.51 -10.94 -2.04
C GLU A 165 -13.78 -10.07 -2.09
N ARG A 166 -14.76 -10.29 -1.20
CA ARG A 166 -15.96 -9.45 -1.14
C ARG A 166 -15.60 -7.97 -0.85
N ILE A 167 -14.71 -7.72 0.12
CA ILE A 167 -14.23 -6.35 0.42
C ILE A 167 -13.58 -5.73 -0.82
N ILE A 168 -12.69 -6.47 -1.48
CA ILE A 168 -11.94 -5.98 -2.64
C ILE A 168 -12.89 -5.68 -3.81
N HIS A 169 -13.82 -6.58 -4.10
CA HIS A 169 -14.81 -6.38 -5.16
C HIS A 169 -15.74 -5.19 -4.86
N ALA A 170 -16.17 -5.02 -3.61
CA ALA A 170 -16.96 -3.86 -3.19
C ALA A 170 -16.18 -2.54 -3.34
N CYS A 171 -14.85 -2.59 -3.26
CA CYS A 171 -13.99 -1.46 -3.60
C CYS A 171 -13.76 -1.30 -5.11
N GLY A 172 -14.26 -2.21 -5.96
CA GLY A 172 -13.94 -2.25 -7.40
C GLY A 172 -12.49 -2.67 -7.68
N GLY A 173 -11.82 -3.29 -6.70
CA GLY A 173 -10.40 -3.62 -6.72
C GLY A 173 -10.09 -4.98 -7.35
N ARG A 174 -8.80 -5.33 -7.34
CA ARG A 174 -8.27 -6.59 -7.88
C ARG A 174 -7.52 -7.36 -6.81
N VAL A 175 -7.66 -8.69 -6.86
CA VAL A 175 -6.98 -9.61 -5.93
C VAL A 175 -5.61 -10.00 -6.50
N LEU A 176 -4.56 -9.89 -5.67
CA LEU A 176 -3.23 -10.44 -5.90
C LEU A 176 -2.94 -11.46 -4.80
N ARG A 177 -2.93 -12.74 -5.12
CA ARG A 177 -2.64 -13.80 -4.15
C ARG A 177 -1.16 -13.81 -3.78
N ILE A 178 -0.88 -13.75 -2.47
CA ILE A 178 0.46 -13.82 -1.93
C ILE A 178 0.68 -15.22 -1.35
N ALA A 179 1.72 -15.89 -1.83
CA ALA A 179 2.06 -17.22 -1.32
C ALA A 179 2.49 -17.14 0.17
N PRO A 180 2.22 -18.18 0.96
CA PRO A 180 2.63 -18.23 2.36
C PRO A 180 4.10 -17.89 2.56
N GLY A 181 4.42 -17.07 3.55
CA GLY A 181 5.78 -16.64 3.88
C GLY A 181 6.40 -15.62 2.91
N LYS A 182 5.69 -15.14 1.89
CA LYS A 182 6.21 -14.17 0.90
C LYS A 182 5.81 -12.72 1.17
N LYS A 183 5.03 -12.44 2.19
CA LYS A 183 4.63 -11.06 2.55
C LYS A 183 5.80 -10.10 2.79
N PRO A 184 6.91 -10.47 3.42
CA PRO A 184 8.04 -9.54 3.57
C PRO A 184 8.60 -9.05 2.23
N ALA A 185 8.77 -9.94 1.25
CA ALA A 185 9.25 -9.56 -0.09
C ALA A 185 8.20 -8.73 -0.84
N TYR A 186 6.92 -9.12 -0.77
CA TYR A 186 5.82 -8.35 -1.33
C TYR A 186 5.77 -6.92 -0.76
N HIS A 187 5.88 -6.79 0.56
CA HIS A 187 5.83 -5.46 1.18
C HIS A 187 7.07 -4.62 0.86
N ALA A 188 8.26 -5.24 0.81
CA ALA A 188 9.47 -4.57 0.35
C ALA A 188 9.29 -4.00 -1.08
N ALA A 189 8.68 -4.77 -2.00
CA ALA A 189 8.36 -4.27 -3.33
C ALA A 189 7.42 -3.05 -3.29
N ALA A 190 6.40 -3.06 -2.43
CA ALA A 190 5.50 -1.92 -2.24
C ALA A 190 6.24 -0.70 -1.67
N VAL A 191 7.19 -0.89 -0.74
CA VAL A 191 8.04 0.18 -0.19
C VAL A 191 8.91 0.79 -1.30
N PHE A 192 9.53 -0.03 -2.16
CA PHE A 192 10.30 0.47 -3.31
C PHE A 192 9.41 1.29 -4.25
N ALA A 193 8.21 0.80 -4.57
CA ALA A 193 7.34 1.47 -5.53
C ALA A 193 6.68 2.75 -5.00
N SER A 194 6.55 2.92 -3.69
CA SER A 194 5.84 4.04 -3.07
C SER A 194 6.75 4.89 -2.19
N ASN A 195 7.18 4.36 -1.05
CA ASN A 195 7.93 5.13 -0.05
C ASN A 195 9.27 5.63 -0.60
N TYR A 196 10.03 4.77 -1.30
CA TYR A 196 11.31 5.17 -1.87
C TYR A 196 11.15 6.09 -3.08
N ALA A 197 10.05 6.02 -3.83
CA ALA A 197 9.76 7.01 -4.87
C ALA A 197 9.65 8.43 -4.26
N VAL A 198 8.91 8.59 -3.15
CA VAL A 198 8.82 9.87 -2.42
C VAL A 198 10.19 10.29 -1.90
N THR A 199 10.98 9.36 -1.33
CA THR A 199 12.33 9.65 -0.84
C THR A 199 13.26 10.12 -1.95
N LEU A 200 13.22 9.48 -3.13
CA LEU A 200 14.03 9.87 -4.29
C LEU A 200 13.64 11.26 -4.82
N LEU A 201 12.35 11.56 -4.87
CA LEU A 201 11.88 12.90 -5.26
C LEU A 201 12.32 13.97 -4.26
N SER A 202 12.38 13.67 -2.96
CA SER A 202 12.95 14.58 -1.95
C SER A 202 14.44 14.82 -2.16
N VAL A 203 15.23 13.82 -2.59
CA VAL A 203 16.63 14.01 -2.98
C VAL A 203 16.72 14.90 -4.23
N ALA A 204 15.90 14.64 -5.23
CA ALA A 204 15.86 15.43 -6.47
C ALA A 204 15.47 16.90 -6.20
N GLU A 205 14.54 17.16 -5.28
CA GLU A 205 14.15 18.51 -4.86
C GLU A 205 15.37 19.27 -4.27
N ARG A 206 16.15 18.65 -3.37
CA ARG A 206 17.36 19.27 -2.83
C ARG A 206 18.43 19.55 -3.90
N LEU A 207 18.58 18.67 -4.90
CA LEU A 207 19.51 18.91 -6.02
C LEU A 207 19.04 20.06 -6.91
N MET A 208 17.73 20.24 -7.11
CA MET A 208 17.15 21.41 -7.80
C MET A 208 17.43 22.70 -7.03
N GLU A 209 17.32 22.69 -5.70
CA GLU A 209 17.65 23.85 -4.86
C GLU A 209 19.13 24.22 -4.99
N GLN A 210 20.04 23.23 -5.02
CA GLN A 210 21.47 23.46 -5.29
C GLN A 210 21.72 24.06 -6.69
N ALA A 211 20.84 23.77 -7.65
CA ALA A 211 20.87 24.37 -8.99
C ALA A 211 20.19 25.75 -9.06
N GLY A 212 19.70 26.29 -7.93
CA GLY A 212 19.07 27.61 -7.83
C GLY A 212 17.57 27.62 -8.15
N VAL A 213 16.91 26.45 -8.19
CA VAL A 213 15.46 26.34 -8.44
C VAL A 213 14.75 26.18 -7.10
N HIS A 214 13.75 27.04 -6.80
CA HIS A 214 13.00 26.98 -5.56
C HIS A 214 12.11 25.74 -5.48
N ALA A 215 11.90 25.20 -4.27
CA ALA A 215 11.11 23.99 -4.01
C ALA A 215 9.69 24.04 -4.58
N GLU A 216 9.05 25.23 -4.53
CA GLU A 216 7.68 25.44 -5.06
C GLU A 216 7.59 25.22 -6.57
N GLU A 217 8.66 25.52 -7.32
CA GLU A 217 8.75 25.30 -8.76
C GLU A 217 9.29 23.90 -9.08
N ALA A 218 10.26 23.41 -8.32
CA ALA A 218 10.89 22.11 -8.51
C ALA A 218 9.91 20.95 -8.30
N ARG A 219 9.12 20.98 -7.22
CA ARG A 219 8.24 19.88 -6.83
C ARG A 219 7.22 19.48 -7.90
N PRO A 220 6.41 20.41 -8.47
CA PRO A 220 5.48 20.04 -9.53
C PRO A 220 6.20 19.53 -10.79
N ALA A 221 7.34 20.10 -11.17
CA ALA A 221 8.11 19.67 -12.34
C ALA A 221 8.68 18.24 -12.15
N LEU A 222 9.28 17.96 -10.98
CA LEU A 222 9.80 16.62 -10.65
C LEU A 222 8.68 15.58 -10.54
N SER A 223 7.54 15.96 -9.98
CA SER A 223 6.38 15.08 -9.89
C SER A 223 5.82 14.71 -11.26
N ALA A 224 5.74 15.67 -12.19
CA ALA A 224 5.31 15.43 -13.57
C ALA A 224 6.31 14.53 -14.32
N LEU A 225 7.62 14.76 -14.16
CA LEU A 225 8.66 13.92 -14.74
C LEU A 225 8.58 12.47 -14.24
N ALA A 226 8.41 12.28 -12.93
CA ALA A 226 8.27 10.95 -12.33
C ALA A 226 6.99 10.24 -12.79
N ALA A 227 5.87 10.96 -12.90
CA ALA A 227 4.62 10.40 -13.41
C ALA A 227 4.79 9.86 -14.84
N GLY A 228 5.44 10.62 -15.73
CA GLY A 228 5.74 10.17 -17.08
C GLY A 228 6.67 8.94 -17.13
N ALA A 229 7.63 8.85 -16.21
CA ALA A 229 8.50 7.68 -16.11
C ALA A 229 7.73 6.43 -15.67
N VAL A 230 6.82 6.56 -14.70
CA VAL A 230 5.96 5.47 -14.22
C VAL A 230 4.97 5.02 -15.32
N GLU A 231 4.40 5.95 -16.06
CA GLU A 231 3.51 5.64 -17.20
C GLU A 231 4.26 4.85 -18.29
N ASN A 232 5.48 5.29 -18.66
CA ASN A 232 6.32 4.57 -19.61
C ASN A 232 6.67 3.16 -19.12
N LEU A 233 6.97 3.01 -17.81
CA LEU A 233 7.24 1.70 -17.20
C LEU A 233 6.04 0.75 -17.36
N GLY A 234 4.83 1.24 -17.09
CA GLY A 234 3.60 0.46 -17.23
C GLY A 234 3.31 0.02 -18.67
N ALA A 235 3.62 0.89 -19.63
CA ALA A 235 3.36 0.63 -21.04
C ALA A 235 4.42 -0.26 -21.73
N ARG A 236 5.70 -0.17 -21.33
CA ARG A 236 6.85 -0.71 -22.10
C ARG A 236 7.69 -1.72 -21.32
N GLY A 237 7.50 -1.84 -20.01
CA GLY A 237 8.39 -2.60 -19.12
C GLY A 237 9.72 -1.88 -18.83
N PRO A 238 10.50 -2.37 -17.83
CA PRO A 238 11.59 -1.60 -17.22
C PRO A 238 12.74 -1.28 -18.18
N ALA A 239 13.19 -2.22 -19.00
CA ALA A 239 14.35 -2.01 -19.88
C ALA A 239 14.06 -0.99 -20.98
N ALA A 240 12.83 -1.00 -21.57
CA ALA A 240 12.44 -0.09 -22.63
C ALA A 240 11.93 1.27 -22.11
N ALA A 241 11.53 1.37 -20.86
CA ALA A 241 11.09 2.61 -20.23
C ALA A 241 12.26 3.44 -19.69
N LEU A 242 13.40 2.79 -19.36
CA LEU A 242 14.55 3.50 -18.82
C LEU A 242 15.20 4.39 -19.89
N THR A 243 15.43 5.64 -19.51
CA THR A 243 16.10 6.67 -20.34
C THR A 243 17.28 7.26 -19.57
N GLY A 244 17.98 8.22 -20.19
CA GLY A 244 19.04 8.96 -19.48
C GLY A 244 20.46 8.54 -19.88
N PRO A 245 21.49 9.09 -19.22
CA PRO A 245 22.89 8.97 -19.65
C PRO A 245 23.42 7.54 -19.57
N ILE A 246 23.00 6.75 -18.56
CA ILE A 246 23.46 5.36 -18.40
C ILE A 246 23.01 4.50 -19.59
N VAL A 247 21.76 4.61 -20.02
CA VAL A 247 21.21 3.83 -21.15
C VAL A 247 21.88 4.23 -22.47
N ARG A 248 22.26 5.52 -22.63
CA ARG A 248 22.95 6.01 -23.82
C ARG A 248 24.45 5.75 -23.82
N GLY A 249 25.02 5.19 -22.73
CA GLY A 249 26.44 4.99 -22.60
C GLY A 249 27.26 6.29 -22.40
N ASP A 250 26.63 7.36 -21.93
CA ASP A 250 27.21 8.69 -21.76
C ASP A 250 28.05 8.77 -20.48
N VAL A 251 29.28 8.29 -20.60
CA VAL A 251 30.25 8.21 -19.49
C VAL A 251 30.58 9.59 -18.93
N GLU A 252 30.69 10.63 -19.77
CA GLU A 252 31.07 11.98 -19.37
C GLU A 252 29.98 12.61 -18.50
N THR A 253 28.72 12.49 -18.90
CA THR A 253 27.59 12.99 -18.11
C THR A 253 27.52 12.30 -16.76
N VAL A 254 27.73 10.98 -16.68
CA VAL A 254 27.75 10.24 -15.42
C VAL A 254 28.88 10.75 -14.52
N ALA A 255 30.08 10.96 -15.04
CA ALA A 255 31.23 11.49 -14.29
C ALA A 255 30.95 12.92 -13.78
N LEU A 256 30.35 13.79 -14.59
CA LEU A 256 29.95 15.14 -14.18
C LEU A 256 28.93 15.13 -13.02
N HIS A 257 27.94 14.24 -13.08
CA HIS A 257 27.00 14.08 -11.97
C HIS A 257 27.74 13.69 -10.69
N LEU A 258 28.55 12.62 -10.73
CA LEU A 258 29.29 12.12 -9.58
C LEU A 258 30.23 13.17 -8.96
N ALA A 259 30.80 14.07 -9.75
CA ALA A 259 31.68 15.13 -9.27
C ALA A 259 30.94 16.25 -8.50
N ARG A 260 29.60 16.34 -8.62
CA ARG A 260 28.79 17.41 -7.99
C ARG A 260 27.98 16.95 -6.79
N LEU A 261 27.84 15.64 -6.61
CA LEU A 261 27.05 15.05 -5.53
C LEU A 261 27.87 15.01 -4.22
N SER A 262 27.21 15.25 -3.10
CA SER A 262 27.73 14.95 -1.77
C SER A 262 28.04 13.45 -1.61
N ALA A 263 28.74 13.06 -0.55
CA ALA A 263 29.10 11.65 -0.31
C ALA A 263 27.87 10.73 -0.25
N ASP A 264 26.83 11.13 0.46
CA ASP A 264 25.60 10.34 0.62
C ASP A 264 24.79 10.26 -0.68
N GLU A 265 24.65 11.40 -1.38
CA GLU A 265 23.97 11.45 -2.68
C GLU A 265 24.69 10.61 -3.73
N ARG A 266 26.03 10.67 -3.72
CA ARG A 266 26.88 9.85 -4.60
C ARG A 266 26.73 8.36 -4.31
N ALA A 267 26.71 7.96 -3.05
CA ALA A 267 26.48 6.56 -2.66
C ALA A 267 25.13 6.06 -3.18
N LEU A 268 24.06 6.84 -2.98
CA LEU A 268 22.72 6.52 -3.49
C LEU A 268 22.70 6.47 -5.02
N TYR A 269 23.30 7.46 -5.69
CA TYR A 269 23.39 7.51 -7.16
C TYR A 269 24.11 6.27 -7.71
N CYS A 270 25.22 5.84 -7.10
CA CYS A 270 25.95 4.65 -7.51
C CYS A 270 25.13 3.37 -7.34
N LEU A 271 24.42 3.22 -6.21
CA LEU A 271 23.56 2.05 -5.98
C LEU A 271 22.44 1.93 -7.04
N LEU A 272 21.71 3.01 -7.28
CA LEU A 272 20.68 3.07 -8.30
C LEU A 272 21.25 2.98 -9.72
N GLY A 273 22.41 3.59 -9.94
CA GLY A 273 23.12 3.55 -11.20
C GLY A 273 23.51 2.13 -11.63
N ARG A 274 23.96 1.29 -10.69
CA ARG A 274 24.25 -0.12 -10.97
C ARG A 274 22.99 -0.90 -11.40
N GLU A 275 21.84 -0.66 -10.75
CA GLU A 275 20.58 -1.25 -11.21
C GLU A 275 20.15 -0.74 -12.58
N ALA A 276 20.30 0.56 -12.84
CA ALA A 276 20.06 1.13 -14.16
C ALA A 276 20.99 0.54 -15.24
N LEU A 277 22.28 0.33 -14.91
CA LEU A 277 23.25 -0.29 -15.82
C LEU A 277 22.89 -1.75 -16.13
N ARG A 278 22.40 -2.51 -15.13
CA ARG A 278 21.88 -3.87 -15.36
C ARG A 278 20.72 -3.88 -16.37
N LEU A 279 19.79 -2.94 -16.24
CA LEU A 279 18.69 -2.80 -17.20
C LEU A 279 19.19 -2.36 -18.60
N ALA A 280 20.17 -1.42 -18.66
CA ALA A 280 20.74 -0.96 -19.89
C ALA A 280 21.50 -2.06 -20.66
N ARG A 281 22.24 -2.92 -19.96
CA ARG A 281 22.86 -4.12 -20.54
C ARG A 281 21.81 -5.05 -21.16
N THR A 282 20.70 -5.25 -20.49
CA THR A 282 19.58 -6.07 -21.02
C THR A 282 18.95 -5.42 -22.28
N ALA A 283 18.96 -4.09 -22.36
CA ALA A 283 18.49 -3.32 -23.52
C ALA A 283 19.49 -3.22 -24.67
N GLY A 284 20.70 -3.80 -24.55
CA GLY A 284 21.70 -3.83 -25.62
C GLY A 284 22.74 -2.70 -25.56
N LEU A 285 22.98 -2.11 -24.38
CA LEU A 285 24.08 -1.14 -24.22
C LEU A 285 25.43 -1.75 -24.63
N ASP A 286 26.24 -0.99 -25.37
CA ASP A 286 27.59 -1.37 -25.75
C ASP A 286 28.44 -1.78 -24.56
N ALA A 287 29.16 -2.91 -24.66
CA ALA A 287 29.90 -3.50 -23.57
C ALA A 287 31.01 -2.58 -23.04
N ALA A 288 31.76 -1.92 -23.94
CA ALA A 288 32.86 -1.03 -23.53
C ALA A 288 32.34 0.24 -22.81
N ALA A 289 31.17 0.76 -23.21
CA ALA A 289 30.51 1.86 -22.51
C ALA A 289 29.97 1.38 -21.15
N ALA A 290 29.38 0.18 -21.10
CA ALA A 290 28.88 -0.42 -19.87
C ALA A 290 29.99 -0.62 -18.82
N ASP A 291 31.15 -1.12 -19.22
CA ASP A 291 32.30 -1.35 -18.33
C ASP A 291 32.86 -0.03 -17.78
N ARG A 292 32.97 1.01 -18.62
CA ARG A 292 33.41 2.34 -18.17
C ARG A 292 32.45 2.95 -17.16
N ILE A 293 31.13 2.86 -17.42
CA ILE A 293 30.11 3.34 -16.49
C ILE A 293 30.14 2.50 -15.19
N GLY A 294 30.26 1.17 -15.30
CA GLY A 294 30.40 0.28 -14.15
C GLY A 294 31.55 0.65 -13.23
N ALA A 295 32.74 0.94 -13.81
CA ALA A 295 33.90 1.40 -13.05
C ALA A 295 33.64 2.73 -12.30
N LEU A 296 32.95 3.71 -12.92
CA LEU A 296 32.56 4.95 -12.27
C LEU A 296 31.58 4.73 -11.11
N LEU A 297 30.67 3.75 -11.23
CA LEU A 297 29.68 3.40 -10.24
C LEU A 297 30.21 2.46 -9.14
N GLY A 298 31.49 2.06 -9.21
CA GLY A 298 32.13 1.15 -8.25
C GLY A 298 31.68 -0.31 -8.40
N GLU A 299 31.35 -0.77 -9.62
CA GLU A 299 31.21 -2.20 -9.92
C GLU A 299 32.59 -2.87 -9.85
N GLY A 300 32.75 -3.87 -8.96
CA GLY A 300 34.00 -4.65 -8.86
C GLY A 300 34.98 -4.15 -7.79
N SER A 301 34.58 -3.25 -6.90
CA SER A 301 35.36 -2.84 -5.73
C SER A 301 34.98 -3.62 -4.48
#